data_780624b69b49ff92b989861246ff0bef
#
_entry.id   780624b69b49ff92b989861246ff0bef
#
_cell.length_a   1.000
_cell.length_b   1.000
_cell.length_c   1.000
_cell.angle_alpha   90.00
_cell.angle_beta   90.00
_cell.angle_gamma   90.00
#
_symmetry.space_group_name_H-M   'P 1'
#
loop_
_entity.id
_entity.type
_entity.pdbx_description
1 polymer ?
#
loop_
_entity_poly.entity_id
_entity_poly.type
_entity_poly.pdbx_seq_one_letter_code
_entity_poly.pdbx_strand_id
1 'polypeptide(L)'
;MTLRVDPGSLTRYGGQVFRAAGDARAGNDHLAKYGHADDSGGGLFNQLFDAHQRAVTAVEGVLDRIATVAEAGQTGLDQAARYYQSTDATAAASFDATLPLSPCLTGSTLEAKVDGLACPPPPFADWRHPRDHLEEPDVPEEPGGFASNPLAFLETLSVSGMLMYALKEVFGFDPIEALVSQLLGDWEKLYECGVVMHNLAELCGDIAVNVDQGARDLDSVWNGNAGDAAVLYFKRFADSIDGLTGPLGKLRDYHQQAAQAAWQAAEGVKAWISALIDEAIVAAALMAAGSALIETGVGTLVCYGGAALVIAAMYEDYEAAMKVIHACYNTILLLVGLVGDVISQIEGLPRMDVVTGTYHPAVAK
;
A
#
# COMPACT_ATOMS: atom_id res chain seq x y z
N MET A 1 -20.98 -19.12 38.13
CA MET A 1 -19.51 -19.22 37.99
C MET A 1 -18.87 -18.39 39.09
N THR A 2 -17.77 -18.86 39.69
CA THR A 2 -17.07 -18.07 40.72
C THR A 2 -16.12 -17.11 40.01
N LEU A 3 -16.25 -15.81 40.26
CA LEU A 3 -15.31 -14.83 39.74
C LEU A 3 -13.89 -15.13 40.25
N ARG A 4 -12.95 -15.23 39.35
CA ARG A 4 -11.52 -15.38 39.67
C ARG A 4 -10.73 -14.51 38.72
N VAL A 5 -9.79 -13.73 39.22
CA VAL A 5 -8.94 -12.85 38.44
C VAL A 5 -7.55 -12.74 39.04
N ASP A 6 -6.51 -12.73 38.18
CA ASP A 6 -5.17 -12.32 38.58
C ASP A 6 -4.91 -10.89 38.09
N PRO A 7 -5.03 -9.86 38.96
CA PRO A 7 -4.83 -8.47 38.55
C PRO A 7 -3.46 -8.18 37.94
N GLY A 8 -2.43 -8.91 38.39
CA GLY A 8 -1.08 -8.78 37.83
C GLY A 8 -1.01 -9.20 36.34
N SER A 9 -1.80 -10.18 35.94
CA SER A 9 -1.94 -10.61 34.54
C SER A 9 -2.61 -9.56 33.69
N LEU A 10 -3.63 -8.86 34.21
CA LEU A 10 -4.30 -7.78 33.47
C LEU A 10 -3.29 -6.67 33.11
N THR A 11 -2.46 -6.25 34.08
CA THR A 11 -1.41 -5.26 33.83
C THR A 11 -0.35 -5.74 32.83
N ARG A 12 0.05 -7.04 32.91
CA ARG A 12 1.00 -7.60 31.93
C ARG A 12 0.43 -7.63 30.51
N TYR A 13 -0.84 -8.04 30.36
CA TYR A 13 -1.51 -8.01 29.06
C TYR A 13 -1.69 -6.56 28.56
N GLY A 14 -2.05 -5.63 29.45
CA GLY A 14 -2.06 -4.19 29.13
C GLY A 14 -0.72 -3.73 28.55
N GLY A 15 0.40 -4.19 29.10
CA GLY A 15 1.73 -3.93 28.56
C GLY A 15 1.95 -4.53 27.16
N GLN A 16 1.42 -5.72 26.88
CA GLN A 16 1.47 -6.31 25.53
C GLN A 16 0.66 -5.48 24.53
N VAL A 17 -0.56 -5.10 24.89
CA VAL A 17 -1.42 -4.25 24.04
C VAL A 17 -0.78 -2.88 23.81
N PHE A 18 -0.09 -2.32 24.81
CA PHE A 18 0.66 -1.07 24.63
C PHE A 18 1.82 -1.19 23.65
N ARG A 19 2.51 -2.34 23.60
CA ARG A 19 3.54 -2.57 22.57
C ARG A 19 2.94 -2.57 21.17
N ALA A 20 1.74 -3.15 20.97
CA ALA A 20 1.01 -3.08 19.70
C ALA A 20 0.77 -1.63 19.24
N ALA A 21 0.47 -0.70 20.18
CA ALA A 21 0.38 0.72 19.85
C ALA A 21 1.71 1.30 19.38
N GLY A 22 2.81 0.92 20.03
CA GLY A 22 4.16 1.32 19.61
C GLY A 22 4.56 0.77 18.24
N ASP A 23 4.13 -0.43 17.91
CA ASP A 23 4.40 -1.07 16.62
C ASP A 23 3.59 -0.41 15.49
N ALA A 24 2.32 -0.08 15.74
CA ALA A 24 1.51 0.67 14.77
C ALA A 24 2.09 2.07 14.47
N ARG A 25 2.62 2.77 15.49
CA ARG A 25 3.33 4.05 15.29
C ARG A 25 4.62 3.88 14.48
N ALA A 26 5.39 2.83 14.78
CA ALA A 26 6.58 2.53 13.98
C ALA A 26 6.21 2.25 12.50
N GLY A 27 5.06 1.64 12.25
CA GLY A 27 4.49 1.49 10.91
C GLY A 27 4.20 2.84 10.25
N ASN A 28 3.60 3.80 10.98
CA ASN A 28 3.37 5.15 10.47
C ASN A 28 4.68 5.90 10.19
N ASP A 29 5.68 5.78 11.06
CA ASP A 29 7.01 6.38 10.83
C ASP A 29 7.68 5.79 9.56
N HIS A 30 7.53 4.50 9.35
CA HIS A 30 8.04 3.81 8.16
C HIS A 30 7.31 4.27 6.90
N LEU A 31 5.97 4.38 6.94
CA LEU A 31 5.15 4.90 5.85
C LEU A 31 5.51 6.35 5.52
N ALA A 32 5.67 7.20 6.53
CA ALA A 32 6.06 8.60 6.36
C ALA A 32 7.45 8.73 5.72
N LYS A 33 8.38 7.82 6.03
CA LYS A 33 9.75 7.87 5.50
C LYS A 33 9.86 7.35 4.07
N TYR A 34 9.16 6.27 3.74
CA TYR A 34 9.39 5.53 2.51
C TYR A 34 8.14 5.43 1.61
N GLY A 35 6.95 5.67 2.13
CA GLY A 35 5.68 5.44 1.45
C GLY A 35 5.18 6.59 0.58
N HIS A 36 5.91 7.71 0.49
CA HIS A 36 5.53 8.85 -0.33
C HIS A 36 6.31 8.86 -1.65
N ALA A 37 5.59 9.12 -2.74
CA ALA A 37 6.16 9.44 -4.04
C ALA A 37 6.06 10.96 -4.24
N ASP A 38 6.97 11.54 -5.03
CA ASP A 38 6.92 12.94 -5.42
C ASP A 38 6.08 13.10 -6.70
N ASP A 39 5.42 14.25 -6.83
CA ASP A 39 4.76 14.64 -8.08
C ASP A 39 5.85 15.02 -9.10
N SER A 40 6.45 14.01 -9.74
CA SER A 40 7.53 14.17 -10.71
C SER A 40 7.05 14.09 -12.17
N GLY A 41 5.69 14.12 -12.38
CA GLY A 41 5.23 13.42 -13.44
C GLY A 41 4.66 13.87 -14.70
N GLY A 42 4.71 12.93 -15.61
CA GLY A 42 3.99 12.90 -16.87
C GLY A 42 2.56 12.38 -16.72
N GLY A 43 1.84 12.38 -17.86
CA GLY A 43 0.41 12.12 -17.91
C GLY A 43 -0.06 10.81 -17.27
N LEU A 44 0.71 9.72 -17.41
CA LEU A 44 0.35 8.41 -16.83
C LEU A 44 0.57 8.35 -15.32
N PHE A 45 1.70 8.87 -14.86
CA PHE A 45 2.07 8.88 -13.45
C PHE A 45 1.07 9.67 -12.60
N ASN A 46 0.69 10.86 -13.06
CA ASN A 46 -0.23 11.74 -12.34
C ASN A 46 -1.60 11.11 -12.11
N GLN A 47 -2.07 10.24 -13.01
CA GLN A 47 -3.34 9.54 -12.82
C GLN A 47 -3.32 8.61 -11.58
N LEU A 48 -2.19 7.96 -11.32
CA LEU A 48 -2.04 7.05 -10.19
C LEU A 48 -1.60 7.77 -8.92
N PHE A 49 -0.87 8.88 -9.04
CA PHE A 49 -0.33 9.65 -7.93
C PHE A 49 -1.43 10.10 -6.95
N ASP A 50 -2.52 10.66 -7.44
CA ASP A 50 -3.66 11.06 -6.60
C ASP A 50 -4.31 9.88 -5.86
N ALA A 51 -4.38 8.71 -6.51
CA ALA A 51 -4.91 7.51 -5.89
C ALA A 51 -3.94 6.97 -4.82
N HIS A 52 -2.64 7.00 -5.09
CA HIS A 52 -1.59 6.65 -4.14
C HIS A 52 -1.65 7.53 -2.89
N GLN A 53 -1.70 8.86 -3.03
CA GLN A 53 -1.79 9.78 -1.89
C GLN A 53 -3.00 9.50 -1.00
N ARG A 54 -4.16 9.23 -1.60
CA ARG A 54 -5.36 8.83 -0.84
C ARG A 54 -5.17 7.51 -0.11
N ALA A 55 -4.50 6.53 -0.74
CA ALA A 55 -4.21 5.25 -0.10
C ALA A 55 -3.25 5.43 1.10
N VAL A 56 -2.19 6.22 0.96
CA VAL A 56 -1.27 6.57 2.07
C VAL A 56 -2.05 7.19 3.23
N THR A 57 -2.88 8.21 2.97
CA THR A 57 -3.68 8.86 4.02
C THR A 57 -4.63 7.90 4.72
N ALA A 58 -5.27 6.97 3.98
CA ALA A 58 -6.15 5.97 4.58
C ALA A 58 -5.37 4.99 5.48
N VAL A 59 -4.16 4.57 5.06
CA VAL A 59 -3.29 3.67 5.84
C VAL A 59 -2.77 4.37 7.09
N GLU A 60 -2.29 5.61 6.99
CA GLU A 60 -1.89 6.43 8.15
C GLU A 60 -3.02 6.51 9.18
N GLY A 61 -4.22 6.85 8.72
CA GLY A 61 -5.38 6.99 9.59
C GLY A 61 -5.76 5.70 10.31
N VAL A 62 -5.62 4.54 9.67
CA VAL A 62 -5.93 3.26 10.32
C VAL A 62 -4.84 2.82 11.29
N LEU A 63 -3.56 3.05 11.00
CA LEU A 63 -2.45 2.77 11.93
C LEU A 63 -2.53 3.66 13.20
N ASP A 64 -2.85 4.94 13.06
CA ASP A 64 -3.11 5.84 14.18
C ASP A 64 -4.29 5.36 15.03
N ARG A 65 -5.31 4.82 14.39
CA ARG A 65 -6.46 4.27 15.07
C ARG A 65 -6.09 3.01 15.86
N ILE A 66 -5.30 2.10 15.29
CA ILE A 66 -4.78 0.93 16.01
C ILE A 66 -4.04 1.37 17.27
N ALA A 67 -3.14 2.35 17.15
CA ALA A 67 -2.38 2.87 18.29
C ALA A 67 -3.32 3.45 19.38
N THR A 68 -4.30 4.24 18.97
CA THR A 68 -5.27 4.86 19.89
C THR A 68 -6.12 3.83 20.64
N VAL A 69 -6.62 2.81 19.92
CA VAL A 69 -7.45 1.73 20.50
C VAL A 69 -6.63 0.86 21.44
N ALA A 70 -5.40 0.55 21.07
CA ALA A 70 -4.49 -0.22 21.92
C ALA A 70 -4.17 0.52 23.24
N GLU A 71 -3.89 1.81 23.20
CA GLU A 71 -3.66 2.62 24.42
C GLU A 71 -4.89 2.70 25.32
N ALA A 72 -6.06 2.86 24.71
CA ALA A 72 -7.31 2.83 25.46
C ALA A 72 -7.56 1.45 26.10
N GLY A 73 -7.23 0.38 25.38
CA GLY A 73 -7.30 -1.00 25.86
C GLY A 73 -6.35 -1.24 27.05
N GLN A 74 -5.10 -0.80 26.97
CA GLN A 74 -4.17 -0.80 28.10
C GLN A 74 -4.77 -0.09 29.33
N THR A 75 -5.24 1.14 29.12
CA THR A 75 -5.81 1.96 30.19
C THR A 75 -6.97 1.26 30.87
N GLY A 76 -7.86 0.63 30.10
CA GLY A 76 -8.97 -0.16 30.61
C GLY A 76 -8.54 -1.37 31.44
N LEU A 77 -7.54 -2.12 30.97
CA LEU A 77 -6.97 -3.26 31.70
C LEU A 77 -6.31 -2.82 33.03
N ASP A 78 -5.57 -1.72 33.02
CA ASP A 78 -4.94 -1.19 34.24
C ASP A 78 -5.98 -0.71 35.26
N GLN A 79 -7.08 -0.10 34.79
CA GLN A 79 -8.20 0.30 35.65
C GLN A 79 -8.88 -0.93 36.26
N ALA A 80 -9.13 -1.95 35.46
CA ALA A 80 -9.71 -3.21 35.95
C ALA A 80 -8.78 -3.89 36.98
N ALA A 81 -7.47 -3.93 36.72
CA ALA A 81 -6.50 -4.49 37.66
C ALA A 81 -6.54 -3.77 39.02
N ARG A 82 -6.53 -2.46 39.03
CA ARG A 82 -6.62 -1.64 40.27
C ARG A 82 -7.93 -1.89 41.02
N TYR A 83 -9.04 -1.99 40.29
CA TYR A 83 -10.35 -2.27 40.87
C TYR A 83 -10.33 -3.62 41.61
N TYR A 84 -9.87 -4.69 40.95
CA TYR A 84 -9.82 -6.03 41.56
C TYR A 84 -8.82 -6.13 42.71
N GLN A 85 -7.76 -5.34 42.71
CA GLN A 85 -6.80 -5.25 43.82
C GLN A 85 -7.39 -4.57 45.05
N SER A 86 -8.28 -3.60 44.90
CA SER A 86 -8.84 -2.76 45.97
C SER A 86 -10.19 -3.25 46.49
N THR A 87 -10.86 -4.19 45.79
CA THR A 87 -12.23 -4.59 46.06
C THR A 87 -12.27 -6.01 46.69
N ASP A 88 -13.13 -6.20 47.69
CA ASP A 88 -13.41 -7.52 48.23
C ASP A 88 -13.95 -8.48 47.18
N ALA A 89 -13.47 -9.71 47.18
CA ALA A 89 -13.86 -10.76 46.21
C ALA A 89 -15.37 -10.96 46.10
N THR A 90 -16.09 -10.86 47.23
CA THR A 90 -17.56 -11.01 47.30
C THR A 90 -18.25 -9.82 46.63
N ALA A 91 -17.77 -8.61 46.88
CA ALA A 91 -18.31 -7.41 46.25
C ALA A 91 -18.02 -7.40 44.72
N ALA A 92 -16.82 -7.80 44.32
CA ALA A 92 -16.47 -7.95 42.92
C ALA A 92 -17.32 -8.98 42.18
N ALA A 93 -17.58 -10.15 42.81
CA ALA A 93 -18.44 -11.18 42.24
C ALA A 93 -19.90 -10.72 42.11
N SER A 94 -20.41 -9.97 43.10
CA SER A 94 -21.75 -9.40 43.03
C SER A 94 -21.90 -8.40 41.91
N PHE A 95 -20.87 -7.58 41.65
CA PHE A 95 -20.86 -6.62 40.54
C PHE A 95 -20.77 -7.35 39.17
N ASP A 96 -19.88 -8.33 39.03
CA ASP A 96 -19.72 -9.13 37.80
C ASP A 96 -21.05 -9.79 37.39
N ALA A 97 -21.82 -10.27 38.36
CA ALA A 97 -23.13 -10.89 38.13
C ALA A 97 -24.18 -9.92 37.57
N THR A 98 -23.97 -8.59 37.69
CA THR A 98 -24.86 -7.56 37.11
C THR A 98 -24.54 -7.24 35.65
N LEU A 99 -23.39 -7.66 35.15
CA LEU A 99 -22.99 -7.44 33.78
C LEU A 99 -23.78 -8.33 32.82
N PRO A 100 -24.13 -7.85 31.62
CA PRO A 100 -24.80 -8.66 30.63
C PRO A 100 -23.93 -9.87 30.27
N LEU A 101 -24.56 -11.04 30.10
CA LEU A 101 -23.87 -12.21 29.56
C LEU A 101 -23.31 -11.87 28.17
N SER A 102 -22.01 -12.06 27.99
CA SER A 102 -21.41 -11.96 26.67
C SER A 102 -22.06 -13.00 25.75
N PRO A 103 -22.40 -12.62 24.49
CA PRO A 103 -22.90 -13.60 23.54
C PRO A 103 -21.91 -14.74 23.45
N CYS A 104 -22.39 -15.97 23.67
CA CYS A 104 -21.56 -17.16 23.51
C CYS A 104 -20.78 -17.08 22.21
N LEU A 105 -19.45 -17.27 22.27
CA LEU A 105 -18.59 -17.48 21.11
C LEU A 105 -18.96 -18.83 20.49
N THR A 106 -20.13 -18.89 19.84
CA THR A 106 -20.58 -20.09 19.12
C THR A 106 -19.67 -20.22 17.88
N GLY A 107 -18.76 -21.17 17.96
CA GLY A 107 -17.89 -21.54 16.84
C GLY A 107 -16.40 -21.39 17.08
N SER A 108 -15.93 -20.80 18.18
CA SER A 108 -14.52 -20.91 18.53
C SER A 108 -14.32 -22.21 19.35
N THR A 109 -13.27 -22.94 18.98
CA THR A 109 -12.74 -24.06 19.77
C THR A 109 -12.03 -23.52 21.01
N LEU A 110 -12.77 -22.78 21.86
CA LEU A 110 -12.30 -22.53 23.21
C LEU A 110 -12.47 -23.87 23.94
N GLU A 111 -11.34 -24.50 24.26
CA GLU A 111 -11.31 -25.65 25.11
C GLU A 111 -12.10 -25.36 26.38
N ALA A 112 -12.79 -26.37 26.91
CA ALA A 112 -13.61 -26.21 28.10
C ALA A 112 -12.83 -25.48 29.20
N LYS A 113 -13.36 -24.33 29.67
CA LYS A 113 -12.72 -23.53 30.73
C LYS A 113 -12.36 -24.45 31.89
N VAL A 114 -11.08 -24.58 32.18
CA VAL A 114 -10.58 -25.30 33.32
C VAL A 114 -11.06 -24.57 34.59
N ASP A 115 -11.59 -25.28 35.58
CA ASP A 115 -12.08 -24.71 36.83
C ASP A 115 -10.94 -24.15 37.72
N GLY A 116 -10.12 -23.23 37.19
CA GLY A 116 -9.02 -22.60 37.91
C GLY A 116 -8.30 -21.57 37.09
N LEU A 117 -7.51 -20.68 37.72
CA LEU A 117 -6.60 -19.79 37.05
C LEU A 117 -5.33 -20.54 36.61
N ALA A 118 -4.73 -20.15 35.52
CA ALA A 118 -3.46 -20.69 35.09
C ALA A 118 -2.34 -20.45 36.13
N CYS A 119 -1.56 -21.48 36.40
CA CYS A 119 -0.45 -21.42 37.33
C CYS A 119 0.75 -22.22 36.79
N PRO A 120 1.88 -21.57 36.45
CA PRO A 120 2.10 -20.11 36.52
C PRO A 120 1.24 -19.34 35.53
N PRO A 121 0.93 -18.05 35.80
CA PRO A 121 0.21 -17.20 34.87
C PRO A 121 1.04 -16.93 33.61
N PRO A 122 0.40 -16.73 32.41
CA PRO A 122 1.09 -16.48 31.17
C PRO A 122 2.01 -15.23 31.25
N PRO A 123 3.14 -15.21 30.53
CA PRO A 123 4.06 -14.09 30.55
C PRO A 123 3.56 -12.88 29.79
N PHE A 124 2.59 -13.02 28.88
CA PHE A 124 2.12 -11.98 27.94
C PHE A 124 3.27 -11.37 27.13
N ALA A 125 4.16 -12.23 26.64
CA ALA A 125 5.23 -11.87 25.73
C ALA A 125 4.71 -11.89 24.28
N ASP A 126 5.37 -11.09 23.44
CA ASP A 126 5.05 -11.10 22.02
C ASP A 126 5.60 -12.37 21.36
N TRP A 127 4.78 -13.03 20.56
CA TRP A 127 5.11 -14.24 19.81
C TRP A 127 5.76 -13.91 18.47
N ARG A 128 5.47 -12.73 17.95
CA ARG A 128 5.94 -12.19 16.70
C ARG A 128 6.63 -10.86 16.92
N HIS A 129 7.46 -10.48 15.98
CA HIS A 129 8.26 -9.24 16.04
C HIS A 129 7.84 -8.30 14.90
N PRO A 130 6.73 -7.55 15.04
CA PRO A 130 6.17 -6.75 13.96
C PRO A 130 7.17 -5.81 13.29
N ARG A 131 8.08 -5.21 14.06
CA ARG A 131 9.07 -4.25 13.55
C ARG A 131 10.16 -4.85 12.68
N ASP A 132 10.34 -6.18 12.71
CA ASP A 132 11.32 -6.85 11.85
C ASP A 132 10.96 -6.73 10.37
N HIS A 133 9.69 -6.43 10.06
CA HIS A 133 9.22 -6.17 8.70
C HIS A 133 9.47 -4.74 8.22
N LEU A 134 9.86 -3.79 9.10
CA LEU A 134 10.06 -2.38 8.76
C LEU A 134 11.48 -2.12 8.21
N GLU A 135 11.87 -2.91 7.23
CA GLU A 135 13.14 -2.74 6.52
C GLU A 135 13.01 -1.69 5.40
N GLU A 136 14.14 -1.09 5.03
CA GLU A 136 14.20 -0.19 3.88
C GLU A 136 13.74 -0.93 2.63
N PRO A 137 12.81 -0.34 1.83
CA PRO A 137 12.32 -1.02 0.64
C PRO A 137 13.45 -1.23 -0.36
N ASP A 138 13.59 -2.45 -0.83
CA ASP A 138 14.56 -2.83 -1.85
C ASP A 138 13.83 -3.10 -3.18
N VAL A 139 14.37 -2.54 -4.26
CA VAL A 139 13.88 -2.78 -5.61
C VAL A 139 14.76 -3.86 -6.23
N PRO A 140 14.20 -5.01 -6.61
CA PRO A 140 14.98 -6.08 -7.21
C PRO A 140 15.73 -5.61 -8.46
N GLU A 141 17.03 -5.86 -8.51
CA GLU A 141 17.84 -5.53 -9.68
C GLU A 141 17.48 -6.38 -10.91
N GLU A 142 16.74 -7.51 -10.75
CA GLU A 142 16.28 -8.38 -11.86
C GLU A 142 15.15 -9.37 -11.43
N PRO A 143 14.32 -9.90 -12.35
CA PRO A 143 14.30 -9.70 -13.81
C PRO A 143 13.13 -8.82 -14.24
N GLY A 144 13.46 -7.70 -14.76
CA GLY A 144 12.52 -6.67 -15.22
C GLY A 144 13.15 -5.32 -15.10
N GLY A 145 14.37 -5.27 -14.51
CA GLY A 145 15.31 -4.14 -14.61
C GLY A 145 14.70 -2.77 -14.32
N PHE A 146 13.93 -2.62 -13.24
CA PHE A 146 13.47 -1.29 -12.80
C PHE A 146 14.62 -0.38 -12.38
N ALA A 147 15.82 -0.93 -12.17
CA ALA A 147 17.02 -0.19 -11.80
C ALA A 147 17.54 0.75 -12.90
N SER A 148 17.02 0.67 -14.12
CA SER A 148 17.34 1.63 -15.17
C SER A 148 16.09 2.40 -15.57
N ASN A 149 16.15 3.72 -15.51
CA ASN A 149 15.15 4.58 -16.11
C ASN A 149 14.89 4.10 -17.56
N PRO A 150 13.69 3.59 -17.91
CA PRO A 150 13.44 3.04 -19.24
C PRO A 150 13.58 4.09 -20.33
N LEU A 151 13.60 5.37 -19.96
CA LEU A 151 13.83 6.50 -20.86
C LEU A 151 15.31 6.93 -20.91
N ALA A 152 16.22 6.31 -20.16
CA ALA A 152 17.65 6.65 -20.17
C ALA A 152 18.31 6.49 -21.56
N PHE A 153 17.72 5.67 -22.45
CA PHE A 153 18.19 5.58 -23.83
C PHE A 153 18.08 6.93 -24.58
N LEU A 154 17.16 7.82 -24.16
CA LEU A 154 17.02 9.14 -24.77
C LEU A 154 18.26 10.03 -24.54
N GLU A 155 18.95 9.84 -23.42
CA GLU A 155 20.22 10.55 -23.13
C GLU A 155 21.33 10.11 -24.09
N THR A 156 21.24 8.89 -24.62
CA THR A 156 22.19 8.34 -25.60
C THR A 156 21.83 8.70 -27.04
N LEU A 157 20.57 9.14 -27.28
CA LEU A 157 20.12 9.59 -28.59
C LEU A 157 20.61 11.00 -28.86
N SER A 158 21.74 11.11 -29.59
CA SER A 158 22.23 12.38 -30.09
C SER A 158 21.38 12.89 -31.27
N VAL A 159 20.17 13.36 -30.97
CA VAL A 159 19.26 13.91 -31.99
C VAL A 159 19.74 15.29 -32.35
N SER A 160 20.23 15.50 -33.60
CA SER A 160 20.65 16.81 -34.04
C SER A 160 19.46 17.78 -34.11
N GLY A 161 19.69 19.06 -33.80
CA GLY A 161 18.64 20.09 -33.90
C GLY A 161 17.98 20.17 -35.29
N MET A 162 18.70 19.79 -36.34
CA MET A 162 18.17 19.71 -37.71
C MET A 162 17.15 18.58 -37.86
N LEU A 163 17.40 17.44 -37.22
CA LEU A 163 16.49 16.29 -37.25
C LEU A 163 15.22 16.57 -36.46
N MET A 164 15.32 17.18 -35.29
CA MET A 164 14.16 17.64 -34.52
C MET A 164 13.33 18.65 -35.28
N TYR A 165 13.99 19.57 -36.03
CA TYR A 165 13.27 20.48 -36.89
C TYR A 165 12.50 19.73 -37.99
N ALA A 166 13.12 18.74 -38.64
CA ALA A 166 12.48 17.96 -39.69
C ALA A 166 11.26 17.17 -39.14
N LEU A 167 11.37 16.57 -37.95
CA LEU A 167 10.24 15.89 -37.27
C LEU A 167 9.10 16.88 -36.99
N LYS A 168 9.40 18.06 -36.46
CA LYS A 168 8.36 19.08 -36.18
C LYS A 168 7.71 19.62 -37.45
N GLU A 169 8.46 19.72 -38.55
CA GLU A 169 7.88 20.12 -39.87
C GLU A 169 6.90 19.04 -40.39
N VAL A 170 7.22 17.76 -40.24
CA VAL A 170 6.36 16.62 -40.66
C VAL A 170 5.10 16.52 -39.83
N PHE A 171 5.23 16.55 -38.51
CA PHE A 171 4.11 16.28 -37.58
C PHE A 171 3.37 17.56 -37.14
N GLY A 172 3.96 18.74 -37.27
CA GLY A 172 3.44 19.99 -36.72
C GLY A 172 3.66 20.16 -35.23
N PHE A 173 4.30 19.18 -34.57
CA PHE A 173 4.65 19.14 -33.15
C PHE A 173 5.89 18.23 -32.96
N ASP A 174 6.41 18.13 -31.71
CA ASP A 174 7.49 17.23 -31.37
C ASP A 174 6.92 15.84 -31.03
N PRO A 175 7.02 14.84 -31.93
CA PRO A 175 6.43 13.52 -31.69
C PRO A 175 7.17 12.74 -30.59
N ILE A 176 8.49 12.94 -30.42
CA ILE A 176 9.28 12.27 -29.39
C ILE A 176 8.92 12.82 -28.02
N GLU A 177 8.87 14.15 -27.86
CA GLU A 177 8.45 14.78 -26.61
C GLU A 177 7.02 14.37 -26.24
N ALA A 178 6.11 14.30 -27.22
CA ALA A 178 4.73 13.88 -27.00
C ALA A 178 4.62 12.43 -26.48
N LEU A 179 5.46 11.51 -26.96
CA LEU A 179 5.51 10.11 -26.47
C LEU A 179 6.15 10.04 -25.08
N VAL A 180 7.29 10.68 -24.91
CA VAL A 180 8.10 10.61 -23.68
C VAL A 180 7.38 11.25 -22.50
N SER A 181 6.76 12.41 -22.70
CA SER A 181 6.05 13.14 -21.64
C SER A 181 4.91 12.34 -21.01
N GLN A 182 4.34 11.36 -21.71
CA GLN A 182 3.33 10.47 -21.15
C GLN A 182 3.90 9.45 -20.16
N LEU A 183 5.17 9.06 -20.36
CA LEU A 183 5.84 8.00 -19.61
C LEU A 183 6.72 8.53 -18.49
N LEU A 184 6.88 9.86 -18.38
CA LEU A 184 7.64 10.47 -17.29
C LEU A 184 6.98 10.14 -15.94
N GLY A 185 7.83 9.91 -14.95
CA GLY A 185 7.41 9.63 -13.57
C GLY A 185 8.45 8.81 -12.84
N ASP A 186 8.43 8.87 -11.53
CA ASP A 186 9.26 8.04 -10.66
C ASP A 186 8.57 6.69 -10.39
N TRP A 187 8.63 5.81 -11.38
CA TRP A 187 8.01 4.49 -11.32
C TRP A 187 8.73 3.55 -10.37
N GLU A 188 10.04 3.75 -10.18
CA GLU A 188 10.84 3.02 -9.20
C GLU A 188 10.37 3.34 -7.79
N LYS A 189 10.22 4.63 -7.48
CA LYS A 189 9.67 5.07 -6.19
C LYS A 189 8.26 4.55 -5.94
N LEU A 190 7.43 4.49 -6.98
CA LEU A 190 6.10 3.91 -6.86
C LEU A 190 6.15 2.42 -6.53
N TYR A 191 7.09 1.68 -7.11
CA TYR A 191 7.34 0.27 -6.77
C TYR A 191 7.77 0.12 -5.30
N GLU A 192 8.71 0.96 -4.83
CA GLU A 192 9.12 1.00 -3.42
C GLU A 192 7.92 1.25 -2.48
N CYS A 193 7.03 2.18 -2.83
CA CYS A 193 5.80 2.41 -2.08
C CYS A 193 4.95 1.12 -1.98
N GLY A 194 4.93 0.31 -3.04
CA GLY A 194 4.31 -1.01 -2.99
C GLY A 194 4.97 -1.96 -1.98
N VAL A 195 6.32 -1.97 -1.91
CA VAL A 195 7.05 -2.75 -0.91
C VAL A 195 6.72 -2.28 0.51
N VAL A 196 6.62 -0.97 0.74
CA VAL A 196 6.20 -0.41 2.03
C VAL A 196 4.81 -0.91 2.43
N MET A 197 3.85 -0.95 1.51
CA MET A 197 2.51 -1.50 1.78
C MET A 197 2.56 -2.99 2.17
N HIS A 198 3.48 -3.77 1.59
CA HIS A 198 3.71 -5.15 2.00
C HIS A 198 4.27 -5.24 3.41
N ASN A 199 5.29 -4.46 3.73
CA ASN A 199 5.90 -4.43 5.06
C ASN A 199 4.86 -4.10 6.14
N LEU A 200 3.95 -3.17 5.84
CA LEU A 200 2.84 -2.82 6.74
C LEU A 200 1.79 -3.93 6.84
N ALA A 201 1.57 -4.72 5.79
CA ALA A 201 0.68 -5.87 5.85
C ALA A 201 1.22 -6.93 6.83
N GLU A 202 2.50 -7.26 6.72
CA GLU A 202 3.17 -8.21 7.63
C GLU A 202 3.22 -7.69 9.07
N LEU A 203 3.53 -6.40 9.26
CA LEU A 203 3.46 -5.73 10.57
C LEU A 203 2.07 -5.89 11.21
N CYS A 204 1.00 -5.60 10.46
CA CYS A 204 -0.37 -5.70 10.97
C CYS A 204 -0.72 -7.15 11.31
N GLY A 205 -0.32 -8.13 10.48
CA GLY A 205 -0.51 -9.54 10.75
C GLY A 205 0.15 -9.99 12.05
N ASP A 206 1.39 -9.58 12.29
CA ASP A 206 2.12 -9.91 13.50
C ASP A 206 1.54 -9.21 14.75
N ILE A 207 1.11 -7.95 14.64
CA ILE A 207 0.38 -7.27 15.72
C ILE A 207 -0.90 -8.02 16.06
N ALA A 208 -1.69 -8.43 15.06
CA ALA A 208 -2.93 -9.18 15.26
C ALA A 208 -2.69 -10.50 15.98
N VAL A 209 -1.67 -11.26 15.59
CA VAL A 209 -1.27 -12.51 16.24
C VAL A 209 -0.93 -12.29 17.72
N ASN A 210 -0.14 -11.26 18.03
CA ASN A 210 0.26 -10.96 19.39
C ASN A 210 -0.95 -10.59 20.28
N VAL A 211 -1.86 -9.76 19.76
CA VAL A 211 -3.07 -9.33 20.48
C VAL A 211 -4.04 -10.52 20.69
N ASP A 212 -4.27 -11.36 19.66
CA ASP A 212 -5.14 -12.53 19.77
C ASP A 212 -4.60 -13.56 20.76
N GLN A 213 -3.29 -13.85 20.70
CA GLN A 213 -2.67 -14.78 21.64
C GLN A 213 -2.78 -14.26 23.08
N GLY A 214 -2.51 -12.97 23.31
CA GLY A 214 -2.67 -12.36 24.62
C GLY A 214 -4.14 -12.39 25.11
N ALA A 215 -5.12 -12.25 24.22
CA ALA A 215 -6.53 -12.39 24.56
C ALA A 215 -6.89 -13.84 25.01
N ARG A 216 -6.29 -14.85 24.37
CA ARG A 216 -6.42 -16.26 24.78
C ARG A 216 -5.80 -16.52 26.16
N ASP A 217 -4.61 -15.96 26.37
CA ASP A 217 -3.92 -16.05 27.66
C ASP A 217 -4.71 -15.35 28.76
N LEU A 218 -5.37 -14.23 28.46
CA LEU A 218 -6.22 -13.49 29.37
C LEU A 218 -7.41 -14.35 29.85
N ASP A 219 -8.02 -15.15 28.96
CA ASP A 219 -9.12 -16.07 29.28
C ASP A 219 -8.73 -17.07 30.38
N SER A 220 -7.46 -17.46 30.46
CA SER A 220 -6.95 -18.41 31.45
C SER A 220 -6.78 -17.81 32.87
N VAL A 221 -6.73 -16.47 32.98
CA VAL A 221 -6.43 -15.75 34.24
C VAL A 221 -7.54 -14.81 34.69
N TRP A 222 -8.58 -14.63 33.89
CA TRP A 222 -9.73 -13.79 34.23
C TRP A 222 -11.05 -14.48 33.87
N ASN A 223 -11.73 -15.05 34.85
CA ASN A 223 -13.02 -15.72 34.70
C ASN A 223 -14.15 -14.78 35.14
N GLY A 224 -15.29 -14.87 34.47
CA GLY A 224 -16.51 -14.10 34.76
C GLY A 224 -16.93 -13.25 33.56
N ASN A 225 -18.09 -12.59 33.68
CA ASN A 225 -18.70 -11.86 32.57
C ASN A 225 -17.79 -10.73 32.03
N ALA A 226 -17.06 -10.04 32.93
CA ALA A 226 -16.12 -9.01 32.55
C ALA A 226 -14.90 -9.57 31.79
N GLY A 227 -14.36 -10.69 32.23
CA GLY A 227 -13.26 -11.40 31.54
C GLY A 227 -13.66 -11.82 30.14
N ASP A 228 -14.83 -12.49 30.03
CA ASP A 228 -15.38 -12.95 28.74
C ASP A 228 -15.60 -11.77 27.78
N ALA A 229 -16.10 -10.63 28.29
CA ALA A 229 -16.28 -9.41 27.48
C ALA A 229 -14.95 -8.82 27.02
N ALA A 230 -13.93 -8.79 27.88
CA ALA A 230 -12.60 -8.31 27.54
C ALA A 230 -11.92 -9.20 26.48
N VAL A 231 -11.96 -10.52 26.65
CA VAL A 231 -11.43 -11.47 25.67
C VAL A 231 -12.09 -11.26 24.30
N LEU A 232 -13.42 -11.15 24.25
CA LEU A 232 -14.15 -10.91 23.00
C LEU A 232 -13.76 -9.58 22.36
N TYR A 233 -13.59 -8.54 23.17
CA TYR A 233 -13.16 -7.22 22.68
C TYR A 233 -11.78 -7.30 21.99
N PHE A 234 -10.78 -7.88 22.67
CA PHE A 234 -9.43 -7.95 22.11
C PHE A 234 -9.32 -8.90 20.91
N LYS A 235 -10.12 -9.98 20.90
CA LYS A 235 -10.22 -10.80 19.68
C LYS A 235 -10.76 -10.04 18.48
N ARG A 236 -11.84 -9.28 18.67
CA ARG A 236 -12.38 -8.42 17.60
C ARG A 236 -11.38 -7.33 17.17
N PHE A 237 -10.62 -6.82 18.12
CA PHE A 237 -9.54 -5.87 17.81
C PHE A 237 -8.46 -6.53 16.96
N ALA A 238 -8.00 -7.73 17.32
CA ALA A 238 -7.06 -8.50 16.53
C ALA A 238 -7.61 -8.83 15.12
N ASP A 239 -8.85 -9.30 15.02
CA ASP A 239 -9.52 -9.60 13.75
C ASP A 239 -9.60 -8.35 12.84
N SER A 240 -9.82 -7.16 13.42
CA SER A 240 -9.88 -5.91 12.67
C SER A 240 -8.49 -5.49 12.15
N ILE A 241 -7.42 -5.76 12.90
CA ILE A 241 -6.04 -5.52 12.46
C ILE A 241 -5.65 -6.51 11.36
N ASP A 242 -5.94 -7.79 11.55
CA ASP A 242 -5.67 -8.84 10.55
C ASP A 242 -6.39 -8.55 9.24
N GLY A 243 -7.60 -7.99 9.32
CA GLY A 243 -8.38 -7.56 8.16
C GLY A 243 -7.70 -6.54 7.25
N LEU A 244 -6.59 -5.90 7.69
CA LEU A 244 -5.79 -4.97 6.89
C LEU A 244 -4.77 -5.69 5.98
N THR A 245 -4.36 -6.90 6.33
CA THR A 245 -3.30 -7.62 5.61
C THR A 245 -3.64 -7.81 4.13
N GLY A 246 -4.88 -8.21 3.84
CA GLY A 246 -5.35 -8.39 2.47
C GLY A 246 -5.40 -7.09 1.65
N PRO A 247 -6.07 -6.03 2.12
CA PRO A 247 -6.07 -4.72 1.48
C PRO A 247 -4.67 -4.14 1.23
N LEU A 248 -3.77 -4.18 2.21
CA LEU A 248 -2.39 -3.70 2.06
C LEU A 248 -1.61 -4.54 1.04
N GLY A 249 -1.78 -5.87 1.04
CA GLY A 249 -1.20 -6.74 0.02
C GLY A 249 -1.69 -6.40 -1.40
N LYS A 250 -2.96 -6.05 -1.58
CA LYS A 250 -3.48 -5.58 -2.88
C LYS A 250 -2.88 -4.24 -3.29
N LEU A 251 -2.70 -3.29 -2.36
CA LEU A 251 -2.03 -2.01 -2.67
C LEU A 251 -0.62 -2.28 -3.20
N ARG A 252 0.16 -3.16 -2.54
CA ARG A 252 1.45 -3.61 -3.06
C ARG A 252 1.34 -4.05 -4.50
N ASP A 253 0.44 -5.01 -4.77
CA ASP A 253 0.33 -5.62 -6.09
C ASP A 253 -0.03 -4.59 -7.17
N TYR A 254 -0.90 -3.63 -6.85
CA TYR A 254 -1.33 -2.61 -7.82
C TYR A 254 -0.24 -1.58 -8.11
N HIS A 255 0.53 -1.17 -7.11
CA HIS A 255 1.69 -0.28 -7.30
C HIS A 255 2.76 -0.95 -8.17
N GLN A 256 3.08 -2.21 -7.89
CA GLN A 256 4.05 -2.97 -8.66
C GLN A 256 3.58 -3.21 -10.10
N GLN A 257 2.31 -3.56 -10.31
CA GLN A 257 1.73 -3.74 -11.64
C GLN A 257 1.74 -2.44 -12.45
N ALA A 258 1.46 -1.30 -11.82
CA ALA A 258 1.50 0.00 -12.49
C ALA A 258 2.91 0.37 -12.94
N ALA A 259 3.90 0.23 -12.05
CA ALA A 259 5.30 0.46 -12.36
C ALA A 259 5.79 -0.46 -13.50
N GLN A 260 5.43 -1.75 -13.45
CA GLN A 260 5.77 -2.71 -14.47
C GLN A 260 5.10 -2.39 -15.84
N ALA A 261 3.83 -1.98 -15.83
CA ALA A 261 3.12 -1.62 -17.05
C ALA A 261 3.75 -0.39 -17.72
N ALA A 262 4.12 0.63 -16.94
CA ALA A 262 4.79 1.82 -17.44
C ALA A 262 6.18 1.50 -18.01
N TRP A 263 6.95 0.65 -17.33
CA TRP A 263 8.26 0.21 -17.81
C TRP A 263 8.14 -0.57 -19.13
N GLN A 264 7.20 -1.53 -19.22
CA GLN A 264 6.96 -2.28 -20.45
C GLN A 264 6.51 -1.38 -21.60
N ALA A 265 5.69 -0.37 -21.32
CA ALA A 265 5.27 0.60 -22.31
C ALA A 265 6.46 1.43 -22.81
N ALA A 266 7.35 1.89 -21.92
CA ALA A 266 8.54 2.63 -22.29
C ALA A 266 9.51 1.81 -23.14
N GLU A 267 9.76 0.55 -22.79
CA GLU A 267 10.55 -0.39 -23.60
C GLU A 267 9.90 -0.67 -24.97
N GLY A 268 8.57 -0.79 -25.00
CA GLY A 268 7.83 -0.94 -26.25
C GLY A 268 7.93 0.28 -27.16
N VAL A 269 7.86 1.48 -26.60
CA VAL A 269 7.94 2.74 -27.36
C VAL A 269 9.35 3.05 -27.85
N LYS A 270 10.38 2.56 -27.15
CA LYS A 270 11.79 2.75 -27.51
C LYS A 270 12.13 2.37 -28.96
N ALA A 271 11.62 1.22 -29.41
CA ALA A 271 11.84 0.75 -30.79
C ALA A 271 11.21 1.71 -31.81
N TRP A 272 10.01 2.21 -31.53
CA TRP A 272 9.29 3.14 -32.39
C TRP A 272 9.96 4.51 -32.47
N ILE A 273 10.48 5.03 -31.33
CA ILE A 273 11.25 6.28 -31.32
C ILE A 273 12.52 6.14 -32.18
N SER A 274 13.21 5.01 -32.07
CA SER A 274 14.39 4.76 -32.90
C SER A 274 14.05 4.72 -34.40
N ALA A 275 12.94 4.04 -34.77
CA ALA A 275 12.47 3.98 -36.14
C ALA A 275 12.09 5.38 -36.68
N LEU A 276 11.36 6.18 -35.91
CA LEU A 276 11.01 7.56 -36.26
C LEU A 276 12.26 8.43 -36.55
N ILE A 277 13.33 8.24 -35.76
CA ILE A 277 14.60 8.97 -35.97
C ILE A 277 15.27 8.55 -37.26
N ASP A 278 15.39 7.23 -37.50
CA ASP A 278 16.00 6.69 -38.72
C ASP A 278 15.23 7.10 -39.97
N GLU A 279 13.91 7.05 -39.93
CA GLU A 279 13.05 7.46 -41.03
C GLU A 279 13.15 8.99 -41.31
N ALA A 280 13.22 9.80 -40.26
CA ALA A 280 13.42 11.24 -40.40
C ALA A 280 14.75 11.58 -41.06
N ILE A 281 15.82 10.81 -40.78
CA ILE A 281 17.11 10.94 -41.45
C ILE A 281 16.96 10.64 -42.94
N VAL A 282 16.30 9.54 -43.29
CA VAL A 282 16.07 9.13 -44.68
C VAL A 282 15.19 10.14 -45.41
N ALA A 283 14.10 10.62 -44.81
CA ALA A 283 13.21 11.61 -45.41
C ALA A 283 13.97 12.92 -45.68
N ALA A 284 14.77 13.40 -44.71
CA ALA A 284 15.58 14.62 -44.89
C ALA A 284 16.59 14.47 -46.02
N ALA A 285 17.26 13.31 -46.11
CA ALA A 285 18.21 13.02 -47.19
C ALA A 285 17.53 13.02 -48.59
N LEU A 286 16.34 12.37 -48.68
CA LEU A 286 15.57 12.32 -49.93
C LEU A 286 15.06 13.71 -50.33
N MET A 287 14.59 14.55 -49.41
CA MET A 287 14.17 15.93 -49.69
C MET A 287 15.35 16.79 -50.16
N ALA A 288 16.51 16.67 -49.52
CA ALA A 288 17.72 17.38 -49.93
C ALA A 288 18.18 16.98 -51.34
N ALA A 289 18.17 15.65 -51.64
CA ALA A 289 18.50 15.15 -52.97
C ALA A 289 17.49 15.61 -54.02
N GLY A 290 16.19 15.60 -53.71
CA GLY A 290 15.14 16.12 -54.60
C GLY A 290 15.32 17.59 -54.93
N SER A 291 15.71 18.41 -53.95
CA SER A 291 16.01 19.83 -54.14
C SER A 291 17.22 20.05 -55.05
N ALA A 292 18.27 19.21 -54.92
CA ALA A 292 19.46 19.29 -55.75
C ALA A 292 19.22 18.82 -57.18
N LEU A 293 18.20 18.01 -57.47
CA LEU A 293 17.87 17.44 -58.76
C LEU A 293 16.72 18.17 -59.49
N ILE A 294 16.37 19.35 -59.04
CA ILE A 294 15.23 20.13 -59.60
C ILE A 294 15.34 20.31 -61.12
N GLU A 295 16.56 20.47 -61.66
CA GLU A 295 16.78 20.64 -63.09
C GLU A 295 16.53 19.39 -63.94
N THR A 296 16.49 18.19 -63.32
CA THR A 296 16.34 16.93 -64.05
C THR A 296 14.88 16.45 -64.16
N GLY A 297 13.95 17.04 -63.41
CA GLY A 297 12.51 16.75 -63.41
C GLY A 297 12.18 15.32 -62.91
N VAL A 298 12.79 14.28 -63.47
CA VAL A 298 12.57 12.89 -63.12
C VAL A 298 13.20 12.53 -61.76
N GLY A 299 14.42 13.00 -61.51
CA GLY A 299 15.11 12.78 -60.22
C GLY A 299 14.35 13.41 -59.06
N THR A 300 13.83 14.60 -59.26
CA THR A 300 12.97 15.30 -58.28
C THR A 300 11.72 14.51 -57.94
N LEU A 301 11.01 13.98 -58.94
CA LEU A 301 9.78 13.21 -58.74
C LEU A 301 10.03 11.92 -57.94
N VAL A 302 11.15 11.22 -58.22
CA VAL A 302 11.52 9.98 -57.52
C VAL A 302 11.90 10.28 -56.07
N CYS A 303 12.68 11.33 -55.80
CA CYS A 303 13.12 11.65 -54.44
C CYS A 303 11.97 12.14 -53.56
N TYR A 304 11.10 13.05 -54.05
CA TYR A 304 9.94 13.50 -53.28
C TYR A 304 8.89 12.43 -53.13
N GLY A 305 8.69 11.53 -54.11
CA GLY A 305 7.84 10.35 -53.98
C GLY A 305 8.34 9.37 -52.92
N GLY A 306 9.69 9.16 -52.90
CA GLY A 306 10.32 8.36 -51.86
C GLY A 306 10.17 8.97 -50.46
N ALA A 307 10.41 10.28 -50.33
CA ALA A 307 10.22 10.99 -49.07
C ALA A 307 8.77 10.88 -48.54
N ALA A 308 7.77 11.01 -49.43
CA ALA A 308 6.37 10.89 -49.06
C ALA A 308 6.04 9.49 -48.50
N LEU A 309 6.65 8.42 -49.02
CA LEU A 309 6.46 7.07 -48.50
C LEU A 309 7.08 6.88 -47.09
N VAL A 310 8.28 7.46 -46.90
CA VAL A 310 8.95 7.41 -45.58
C VAL A 310 8.15 8.23 -44.56
N ILE A 311 7.63 9.39 -44.91
CA ILE A 311 6.77 10.19 -44.03
C ILE A 311 5.50 9.43 -43.68
N ALA A 312 4.89 8.67 -44.58
CA ALA A 312 3.75 7.82 -44.26
C ALA A 312 4.10 6.73 -43.24
N ALA A 313 5.28 6.10 -43.39
CA ALA A 313 5.77 5.12 -42.40
C ALA A 313 6.00 5.77 -41.02
N MET A 314 6.56 6.98 -40.95
CA MET A 314 6.72 7.71 -39.70
C MET A 314 5.39 7.92 -38.95
N TYR A 315 4.30 8.23 -39.67
CA TYR A 315 2.98 8.32 -39.05
C TYR A 315 2.47 6.97 -38.53
N GLU A 316 2.71 5.89 -39.27
CA GLU A 316 2.32 4.53 -38.83
C GLU A 316 3.07 4.11 -37.55
N ASP A 317 4.37 4.41 -37.48
CA ASP A 317 5.21 4.12 -36.32
C ASP A 317 4.80 4.96 -35.09
N TYR A 318 4.51 6.25 -35.29
CA TYR A 318 3.97 7.10 -34.23
C TYR A 318 2.63 6.60 -33.71
N GLU A 319 1.71 6.22 -34.59
CA GLU A 319 0.42 5.63 -34.20
C GLU A 319 0.59 4.31 -33.43
N ALA A 320 1.54 3.48 -33.84
CA ALA A 320 1.85 2.23 -33.15
C ALA A 320 2.40 2.48 -31.73
N ALA A 321 3.30 3.43 -31.58
CA ALA A 321 3.78 3.86 -30.26
C ALA A 321 2.65 4.41 -29.38
N MET A 322 1.77 5.24 -29.92
CA MET A 322 0.60 5.77 -29.21
C MET A 322 -0.37 4.67 -28.77
N LYS A 323 -0.53 3.59 -29.55
CA LYS A 323 -1.36 2.44 -29.14
C LYS A 323 -0.78 1.74 -27.90
N VAL A 324 0.55 1.61 -27.79
CA VAL A 324 1.21 1.06 -26.60
C VAL A 324 0.95 1.95 -25.39
N ILE A 325 1.12 3.27 -25.54
CA ILE A 325 0.85 4.24 -24.46
C ILE A 325 -0.62 4.18 -24.03
N HIS A 326 -1.57 4.14 -24.96
CA HIS A 326 -2.98 4.03 -24.64
C HIS A 326 -3.35 2.73 -23.93
N ALA A 327 -2.70 1.62 -24.27
CA ALA A 327 -2.89 0.35 -23.55
C ALA A 327 -2.39 0.46 -22.11
N CYS A 328 -1.23 1.05 -21.89
CA CYS A 328 -0.71 1.34 -20.56
C CYS A 328 -1.64 2.27 -19.78
N TYR A 329 -2.12 3.35 -20.39
CA TYR A 329 -3.07 4.29 -19.78
C TYR A 329 -4.33 3.59 -19.29
N ASN A 330 -4.93 2.72 -20.11
CA ASN A 330 -6.11 1.96 -19.72
C ASN A 330 -5.83 1.02 -18.54
N THR A 331 -4.64 0.41 -18.49
CA THR A 331 -4.20 -0.43 -17.37
C THR A 331 -4.09 0.40 -16.09
N ILE A 332 -3.46 1.57 -16.16
CA ILE A 332 -3.32 2.47 -15.01
C ILE A 332 -4.69 2.97 -14.51
N LEU A 333 -5.61 3.35 -15.40
CA LEU A 333 -6.96 3.74 -14.99
C LEU A 333 -7.72 2.62 -14.28
N LEU A 334 -7.56 1.37 -14.74
CA LEU A 334 -8.12 0.22 -14.03
C LEU A 334 -7.54 0.09 -12.63
N LEU A 335 -6.21 0.20 -12.50
CA LEU A 335 -5.52 0.10 -11.21
C LEU A 335 -5.94 1.24 -10.26
N VAL A 336 -6.12 2.46 -10.75
CA VAL A 336 -6.67 3.60 -9.97
C VAL A 336 -8.04 3.26 -9.39
N GLY A 337 -8.91 2.64 -10.18
CA GLY A 337 -10.21 2.17 -9.70
C GLY A 337 -10.08 1.12 -8.60
N LEU A 338 -9.20 0.13 -8.80
CA LEU A 338 -8.96 -0.94 -7.84
C LEU A 338 -8.33 -0.41 -6.53
N VAL A 339 -7.45 0.58 -6.60
CA VAL A 339 -6.92 1.28 -5.40
C VAL A 339 -8.05 1.97 -4.65
N GLY A 340 -8.99 2.62 -5.35
CA GLY A 340 -10.17 3.23 -4.73
C GLY A 340 -11.05 2.21 -3.99
N ASP A 341 -11.23 1.02 -4.55
CA ASP A 341 -11.97 -0.08 -3.91
C ASP A 341 -11.24 -0.57 -2.64
N VAL A 342 -9.91 -0.65 -2.67
CA VAL A 342 -9.12 -1.04 -1.48
C VAL A 342 -9.19 0.02 -0.39
N ILE A 343 -9.11 1.30 -0.72
CA ILE A 343 -9.30 2.39 0.24
C ILE A 343 -10.67 2.24 0.93
N SER A 344 -11.72 1.99 0.16
CA SER A 344 -13.07 1.76 0.71
C SER A 344 -13.13 0.53 1.61
N GLN A 345 -12.36 -0.53 1.33
CA GLN A 345 -12.24 -1.69 2.21
C GLN A 345 -11.55 -1.33 3.53
N ILE A 346 -10.44 -0.57 3.50
CA ILE A 346 -9.72 -0.11 4.69
C ILE A 346 -10.63 0.78 5.56
N GLU A 347 -11.32 1.74 4.96
CA GLU A 347 -12.25 2.63 5.65
C GLU A 347 -13.50 1.94 6.17
N GLY A 348 -13.93 0.88 5.50
CA GLY A 348 -15.10 0.06 5.84
C GLY A 348 -14.82 -1.05 6.85
N LEU A 349 -13.57 -1.27 7.27
CA LEU A 349 -13.27 -2.21 8.35
C LEU A 349 -14.07 -1.84 9.59
N PRO A 350 -14.55 -2.86 10.37
CA PRO A 350 -15.31 -2.61 11.59
C PRO A 350 -14.59 -1.54 12.42
N ARG A 351 -15.27 -0.43 12.70
CA ARG A 351 -14.68 0.62 13.51
C ARG A 351 -14.24 -0.01 14.82
N MET A 352 -12.93 -0.06 15.01
CA MET A 352 -12.36 -0.42 16.29
C MET A 352 -12.88 0.63 17.28
N ASP A 353 -13.94 0.25 18.00
CA ASP A 353 -14.52 1.17 18.97
C ASP A 353 -13.53 1.34 20.11
N VAL A 354 -13.08 2.57 20.31
CA VAL A 354 -12.37 2.92 21.53
C VAL A 354 -13.32 2.56 22.67
N VAL A 355 -12.86 1.78 23.64
CA VAL A 355 -13.60 1.56 24.88
C VAL A 355 -13.71 2.92 25.56
N THR A 356 -14.75 3.68 25.21
CA THR A 356 -15.07 4.98 25.82
C THR A 356 -15.73 4.80 27.18
N GLY A 357 -16.07 3.59 27.56
CA GLY A 357 -16.46 3.25 28.91
C GLY A 357 -15.21 3.16 29.77
N THR A 358 -14.84 4.25 30.46
CA THR A 358 -14.16 4.09 31.74
C THR A 358 -14.91 2.99 32.49
N TYR A 359 -14.20 1.94 32.92
CA TYR A 359 -14.72 0.99 33.90
C TYR A 359 -15.07 1.85 35.13
N HIS A 360 -16.30 2.40 35.13
CA HIS A 360 -16.84 3.06 36.27
C HIS A 360 -17.35 1.95 37.18
N PRO A 361 -16.65 1.60 38.26
CA PRO A 361 -17.31 0.86 39.31
C PRO A 361 -18.57 1.66 39.59
N ALA A 362 -19.74 1.04 39.54
CA ALA A 362 -20.95 1.63 40.01
C ALA A 362 -20.70 1.97 41.51
N VAL A 363 -20.17 3.17 41.73
CA VAL A 363 -20.04 3.68 43.11
C VAL A 363 -21.45 3.74 43.60
N ALA A 364 -21.78 2.82 44.50
CA ALA A 364 -23.02 2.83 45.22
C ALA A 364 -23.22 4.28 45.76
N LYS A 365 -24.31 4.91 45.31
CA LYS A 365 -24.83 6.10 45.94
C LYS A 365 -25.39 5.74 47.28
#